data_a38a10a3784b5d17ca024d2ef152eadb
#
_entry.id   a38a10a3784b5d17ca024d2ef152eadb
#
_cell.length_a   1.000
_cell.length_b   1.000
_cell.length_c   1.000
_cell.angle_alpha   90.00
_cell.angle_beta   90.00
_cell.angle_gamma   90.00
#
_symmetry.space_group_name_H-M   'P 1'
#
loop_
_entity.id
_entity.type
_entity.pdbx_description
1 polymer ?
#
loop_
_entity_poly.entity_id
_entity_poly.type
_entity_poly.pdbx_seq_one_letter_code
_entity_poly.pdbx_strand_id
1 'polypeptide(L)'
;MRRSDREITDFQELITVMRGCDVCRLALHDEPYPYILPLNFGLEVDGETVRLYFHGANAGTKYDLIARNPNVAFEMDRGHELILDDEHGNCTMTYESVIGQGRIAIVPDAQKEHALRVLMAQYRAPDFPYAKACLLYTSDAADDK
;
A
#
# COMPACT_ATOMS: atom_id res chain seq x y z
N MET A 1 1.42 -18.98 9.41
CA MET A 1 0.42 -18.30 10.30
C MET A 1 0.01 -19.25 11.44
N ARG A 2 -0.22 -18.73 12.65
CA ARG A 2 -0.60 -19.58 13.81
C ARG A 2 -1.99 -20.23 13.67
N ARG A 3 -2.92 -19.52 13.04
CA ARG A 3 -4.31 -19.95 12.77
C ARG A 3 -4.47 -20.27 11.29
N SER A 4 -3.92 -21.39 10.86
CA SER A 4 -3.99 -21.84 9.46
C SER A 4 -5.42 -22.08 8.94
N ASP A 5 -6.37 -22.31 9.86
CA ASP A 5 -7.80 -22.41 9.57
C ASP A 5 -8.42 -21.11 9.05
N ARG A 6 -7.74 -19.96 9.21
CA ARG A 6 -8.15 -18.62 8.76
C ARG A 6 -7.26 -18.07 7.65
N GLU A 7 -6.36 -18.86 7.14
CA GLU A 7 -5.43 -18.45 6.09
C GLU A 7 -6.12 -18.38 4.74
N ILE A 8 -6.01 -17.22 4.07
CA ILE A 8 -6.43 -17.08 2.68
C ILE A 8 -5.28 -17.58 1.81
N THR A 9 -5.47 -18.72 1.15
CA THR A 9 -4.44 -19.36 0.31
C THR A 9 -4.67 -19.13 -1.18
N ASP A 10 -5.88 -18.75 -1.60
CA ASP A 10 -6.18 -18.44 -2.98
C ASP A 10 -5.65 -17.05 -3.37
N PHE A 11 -4.83 -17.01 -4.42
CA PHE A 11 -4.22 -15.77 -4.90
C PHE A 11 -5.26 -14.72 -5.34
N GLN A 12 -6.31 -15.14 -6.03
CA GLN A 12 -7.37 -14.20 -6.47
C GLN A 12 -8.14 -13.63 -5.29
N GLU A 13 -8.34 -14.41 -4.25
CA GLU A 13 -8.96 -13.94 -3.02
C GLU A 13 -8.07 -12.90 -2.31
N LEU A 14 -6.76 -13.14 -2.23
CA LEU A 14 -5.79 -12.17 -1.70
C LEU A 14 -5.85 -10.84 -2.49
N ILE A 15 -5.89 -10.90 -3.81
CA ILE A 15 -6.01 -9.71 -4.65
C ILE A 15 -7.34 -8.97 -4.39
N THR A 16 -8.42 -9.70 -4.21
CA THR A 16 -9.74 -9.12 -3.87
C THR A 16 -9.69 -8.38 -2.54
N VAL A 17 -9.03 -8.93 -1.53
CA VAL A 17 -8.82 -8.24 -0.24
C VAL A 17 -8.02 -6.97 -0.45
N MET A 18 -6.90 -7.02 -1.16
CA MET A 18 -6.03 -5.87 -1.43
C MET A 18 -6.77 -4.76 -2.18
N ARG A 19 -7.59 -5.11 -3.17
CA ARG A 19 -8.40 -4.12 -3.91
C ARG A 19 -9.46 -3.44 -3.06
N GLY A 20 -9.90 -4.06 -1.98
CA GLY A 20 -10.85 -3.50 -1.02
C GLY A 20 -10.24 -2.67 0.10
N CYS A 21 -8.91 -2.57 0.16
CA CYS A 21 -8.20 -1.78 1.16
C CYS A 21 -7.96 -0.35 0.69
N ASP A 22 -8.00 0.61 1.62
CA ASP A 22 -7.79 2.05 1.34
C ASP A 22 -6.39 2.52 1.70
N VAL A 23 -5.73 1.85 2.61
CA VAL A 23 -4.43 2.23 3.16
C VAL A 23 -3.49 1.03 3.17
N CYS A 24 -2.26 1.27 2.74
CA CYS A 24 -1.14 0.34 2.92
C CYS A 24 -0.18 0.91 3.95
N ARG A 25 0.12 0.14 4.97
CA ARG A 25 1.14 0.48 5.96
C ARG A 25 2.45 -0.14 5.52
N LEU A 26 3.36 0.72 5.09
CA LEU A 26 4.68 0.33 4.59
C LEU A 26 5.69 0.45 5.71
N ALA A 27 6.46 -0.62 5.95
CA ALA A 27 7.52 -0.65 6.93
C ALA A 27 8.89 -0.64 6.24
N LEU A 28 9.69 0.36 6.59
CA LEU A 28 11.08 0.53 6.15
C LEU A 28 12.03 0.18 7.29
N HIS A 29 13.20 -0.35 6.93
CA HIS A 29 14.23 -0.62 7.91
C HIS A 29 14.84 0.70 8.42
N ASP A 30 14.82 0.89 9.74
CA ASP A 30 15.46 2.00 10.43
C ASP A 30 15.89 1.56 11.83
N GLU A 31 16.79 2.31 12.44
CA GLU A 31 17.33 2.08 13.77
C GLU A 31 17.13 3.32 14.65
N PRO A 32 16.79 3.17 15.93
CA PRO A 32 16.54 1.92 16.68
C PRO A 32 15.13 1.35 16.48
N TYR A 33 14.24 2.05 15.79
CA TYR A 33 12.86 1.62 15.56
C TYR A 33 12.55 1.52 14.06
N PRO A 34 11.79 0.49 13.62
CA PRO A 34 11.26 0.45 12.26
C PRO A 34 10.46 1.70 11.91
N TYR A 35 10.57 2.17 10.68
CA TYR A 35 9.86 3.33 10.19
C TYR A 35 8.60 2.89 9.45
N ILE A 36 7.42 3.30 9.93
CA ILE A 36 6.13 2.89 9.38
C ILE A 36 5.41 4.09 8.77
N LEU A 37 4.89 3.91 7.54
CA LEU A 37 4.16 4.90 6.79
C LEU A 37 2.78 4.37 6.39
N PRO A 38 1.67 5.06 6.75
CA PRO A 38 0.38 4.84 6.12
C PRO A 38 0.33 5.57 4.78
N LEU A 39 0.11 4.85 3.68
CA LEU A 39 0.13 5.39 2.33
C LEU A 39 -1.08 4.94 1.52
N ASN A 40 -1.56 5.82 0.64
CA ASN A 40 -2.39 5.40 -0.47
C ASN A 40 -1.54 4.63 -1.47
N PHE A 41 -2.15 3.69 -2.18
CA PHE A 41 -1.43 2.80 -3.08
C PHE A 41 -2.21 2.48 -4.34
N GLY A 42 -1.50 2.14 -5.40
CA GLY A 42 -2.04 1.50 -6.59
C GLY A 42 -1.62 0.04 -6.65
N LEU A 43 -2.52 -0.82 -7.07
CA LEU A 43 -2.29 -2.26 -7.20
C LEU A 43 -2.27 -2.67 -8.66
N GLU A 44 -1.18 -3.22 -9.11
CA GLU A 44 -1.02 -3.85 -10.42
C GLU A 44 -0.67 -5.32 -10.26
N VAL A 45 -1.36 -6.17 -11.01
CA VAL A 45 -1.14 -7.62 -11.00
C VAL A 45 -0.77 -8.07 -12.40
N ASP A 46 0.36 -8.76 -12.52
CA ASP A 46 0.87 -9.34 -13.75
C ASP A 46 1.21 -10.82 -13.48
N GLY A 47 0.29 -11.72 -13.89
CA GLY A 47 0.38 -13.12 -13.51
C GLY A 47 0.30 -13.30 -11.98
N GLU A 48 1.36 -13.81 -11.38
CA GLU A 48 1.50 -13.93 -9.92
C GLU A 48 2.37 -12.82 -9.31
N THR A 49 2.83 -11.88 -10.12
CA THR A 49 3.61 -10.72 -9.68
C THR A 49 2.68 -9.59 -9.27
N VAL A 50 2.85 -9.11 -8.06
CA VAL A 50 2.13 -7.95 -7.51
C VAL A 50 3.07 -6.76 -7.42
N ARG A 51 2.62 -5.61 -7.95
CA ARG A 51 3.30 -4.32 -7.80
C ARG A 51 2.40 -3.35 -7.06
N LEU A 52 2.98 -2.68 -6.08
CA LEU A 52 2.33 -1.59 -5.37
C LEU A 52 3.02 -0.28 -5.74
N TYR A 53 2.22 0.70 -6.15
CA TYR A 53 2.69 2.04 -6.46
C TYR A 53 2.27 2.99 -5.36
N PHE A 54 3.19 3.84 -4.93
CA PHE A 54 2.95 4.86 -3.90
C PHE A 54 3.34 6.23 -4.44
N HIS A 55 2.71 7.27 -3.92
CA HIS A 55 3.13 8.63 -4.18
C HIS A 55 3.37 9.38 -2.88
N GLY A 56 4.14 10.44 -2.95
CA GLY A 56 4.45 11.30 -1.81
C GLY A 56 5.40 12.42 -2.21
N ALA A 57 5.74 13.26 -1.25
CA ALA A 57 6.73 14.32 -1.46
C ALA A 57 8.05 13.75 -1.99
N ASN A 58 8.75 14.51 -2.82
CA ASN A 58 9.97 14.07 -3.52
C ASN A 58 11.22 14.03 -2.62
N ALA A 59 11.11 14.41 -1.35
CA ALA A 59 12.20 14.42 -0.39
C ALA A 59 11.71 13.98 0.99
N GLY A 60 12.64 13.62 1.85
CA GLY A 60 12.38 13.26 3.24
C GLY A 60 13.04 11.95 3.65
N THR A 61 12.91 11.63 4.93
CA THR A 61 13.53 10.47 5.59
C THR A 61 13.31 9.15 4.84
N LYS A 62 12.13 8.94 4.27
CA LYS A 62 11.81 7.69 3.56
C LYS A 62 12.76 7.40 2.38
N TYR A 63 13.20 8.43 1.66
CA TYR A 63 14.12 8.25 0.52
C TYR A 63 15.50 7.82 0.97
N ASP A 64 16.00 8.38 2.08
CA ASP A 64 17.28 7.98 2.67
C ASP A 64 17.22 6.54 3.17
N LEU A 65 16.12 6.14 3.78
CA LEU A 65 15.89 4.78 4.25
C LEU A 65 15.84 3.78 3.09
N ILE A 66 15.11 4.10 2.02
CA ILE A 66 15.01 3.28 0.81
C ILE A 66 16.40 3.12 0.15
N ALA A 67 17.17 4.20 0.08
CA ALA A 67 18.52 4.16 -0.49
C ALA A 67 19.47 3.26 0.32
N ARG A 68 19.33 3.25 1.64
CA ARG A 68 20.13 2.40 2.53
C ARG A 68 19.71 0.94 2.50
N ASN A 69 18.40 0.67 2.49
CA ASN A 69 17.85 -0.68 2.46
C ASN A 69 16.51 -0.70 1.70
N PRO A 70 16.49 -1.24 0.48
CA PRO A 70 15.28 -1.30 -0.34
C PRO A 70 14.30 -2.42 0.05
N ASN A 71 14.65 -3.29 0.99
CA ASN A 71 13.76 -4.34 1.46
C ASN A 71 12.70 -3.75 2.39
N VAL A 72 11.45 -4.06 2.10
CA VAL A 72 10.30 -3.52 2.80
C VAL A 72 9.32 -4.63 3.15
N ALA A 73 8.51 -4.37 4.17
CA ALA A 73 7.31 -5.13 4.45
C ALA A 73 6.10 -4.20 4.37
N PHE A 74 4.94 -4.77 4.14
CA PHE A 74 3.69 -4.02 4.16
C PHE A 74 2.58 -4.81 4.81
N GLU A 75 1.59 -4.09 5.27
CA GLU A 75 0.33 -4.63 5.77
C GLU A 75 -0.81 -3.77 5.25
N MET A 76 -1.94 -4.40 4.92
CA MET A 76 -3.20 -3.74 4.64
C MET A 76 -4.34 -4.59 5.14
N ASP A 77 -5.42 -3.94 5.59
CA ASP A 77 -6.57 -4.62 6.18
C ASP A 77 -7.89 -3.94 5.82
N ARG A 78 -8.97 -4.72 5.96
CA ARG A 78 -10.33 -4.25 5.71
C ARG A 78 -11.35 -5.06 6.51
N GLY A 79 -12.60 -4.61 6.48
CA GLY A 79 -13.74 -5.39 6.93
C GLY A 79 -13.81 -5.57 8.43
N HIS A 80 -13.37 -4.58 9.19
CA HIS A 80 -13.40 -4.62 10.65
C HIS A 80 -14.84 -4.58 11.14
N GLU A 81 -15.28 -5.65 11.80
CA GLU A 81 -16.60 -5.76 12.38
C GLU A 81 -16.54 -6.42 13.76
N LEU A 82 -17.11 -5.77 14.75
CA LEU A 82 -17.24 -6.33 16.09
C LEU A 82 -18.43 -7.30 16.13
N ILE A 83 -18.16 -8.55 16.45
CA ILE A 83 -19.16 -9.58 16.67
C ILE A 83 -19.31 -9.84 18.16
N LEU A 84 -20.52 -9.67 18.67
CA LEU A 84 -20.86 -9.93 20.04
C LEU A 84 -21.72 -11.19 20.13
N ASP A 85 -21.35 -12.10 21.03
CA ASP A 85 -22.11 -13.28 21.39
C ASP A 85 -22.52 -13.14 22.86
N ASP A 86 -23.70 -12.55 23.06
CA ASP A 86 -24.22 -12.27 24.39
C ASP A 86 -24.57 -13.54 25.19
N GLU A 87 -24.90 -14.64 24.50
CA GLU A 87 -25.26 -15.90 25.14
C GLU A 87 -24.05 -16.57 25.80
N HIS A 88 -22.86 -16.46 25.18
CA HIS A 88 -21.64 -17.09 25.70
C HIS A 88 -20.62 -16.08 26.25
N GLY A 89 -20.97 -14.80 26.27
CA GLY A 89 -20.10 -13.74 26.78
C GLY A 89 -18.81 -13.54 25.94
N ASN A 90 -18.84 -13.89 24.67
CA ASN A 90 -17.71 -13.76 23.77
C ASN A 90 -17.82 -12.51 22.90
N CYS A 91 -16.69 -11.89 22.61
CA CYS A 91 -16.59 -10.88 21.59
C CYS A 91 -15.38 -11.14 20.69
N THR A 92 -15.52 -10.85 19.41
CA THR A 92 -14.42 -10.96 18.45
C THR A 92 -14.53 -9.87 17.39
N MET A 93 -13.39 -9.48 16.84
CA MET A 93 -13.33 -8.60 15.68
C MET A 93 -13.04 -9.45 14.44
N THR A 94 -13.91 -9.37 13.44
CA THR A 94 -13.62 -9.92 12.14
C THR A 94 -12.86 -8.89 11.30
N TYR A 95 -11.94 -9.34 10.48
CA TYR A 95 -11.21 -8.54 9.51
C TYR A 95 -10.50 -9.45 8.51
N GLU A 96 -10.09 -8.89 7.41
CA GLU A 96 -9.21 -9.52 6.43
C GLU A 96 -7.96 -8.66 6.30
N SER A 97 -6.80 -9.29 6.33
CA SER A 97 -5.51 -8.59 6.19
C SER A 97 -4.57 -9.31 5.25
N VAL A 98 -3.72 -8.54 4.60
CA VAL A 98 -2.62 -9.05 3.77
C VAL A 98 -1.32 -8.45 4.28
N ILE A 99 -0.35 -9.33 4.55
CA ILE A 99 1.02 -8.97 4.91
C ILE A 99 1.93 -9.48 3.82
N GLY A 100 2.82 -8.63 3.35
CA GLY A 100 3.77 -9.00 2.31
C GLY A 100 5.14 -8.39 2.52
N GLN A 101 6.08 -8.88 1.73
CA GLN A 101 7.46 -8.40 1.68
C GLN A 101 7.87 -8.19 0.23
N GLY A 102 8.77 -7.24 0.03
CA GLY A 102 9.24 -6.92 -1.32
C GLY A 102 10.41 -5.96 -1.32
N ARG A 103 10.72 -5.47 -2.51
CA ARG A 103 11.74 -4.44 -2.71
C ARG A 103 11.07 -3.19 -3.29
N ILE A 104 11.44 -2.03 -2.77
CA ILE A 104 10.96 -0.74 -3.24
C ILE A 104 12.03 -0.02 -4.06
N ALA A 105 11.61 0.69 -5.09
CA ALA A 105 12.46 1.53 -5.91
C ALA A 105 11.70 2.79 -6.36
N ILE A 106 12.45 3.83 -6.71
CA ILE A 106 11.86 5.04 -7.28
C ILE A 106 11.41 4.75 -8.71
N VAL A 107 10.17 5.12 -9.03
CA VAL A 107 9.61 4.93 -10.38
C VAL A 107 10.34 5.84 -11.38
N PRO A 108 10.88 5.29 -12.49
CA PRO A 108 11.47 6.11 -13.56
C PRO A 108 10.47 7.11 -14.13
N ASP A 109 10.93 8.28 -14.57
CA ASP A 109 10.08 9.35 -15.09
C ASP A 109 9.15 8.89 -16.22
N ALA A 110 9.64 8.03 -17.11
CA ALA A 110 8.86 7.46 -18.21
C ALA A 110 7.66 6.59 -17.76
N GLN A 111 7.65 6.12 -16.51
CA GLN A 111 6.62 5.25 -15.96
C GLN A 111 5.71 5.97 -14.93
N LYS A 112 5.97 7.22 -14.62
CA LYS A 112 5.20 7.97 -13.61
C LYS A 112 3.72 8.10 -13.94
N GLU A 113 3.39 8.36 -15.20
CA GLU A 113 1.99 8.46 -15.62
C GLU A 113 1.25 7.13 -15.43
N HIS A 114 1.89 6.01 -15.83
CA HIS A 114 1.33 4.67 -15.62
C HIS A 114 1.08 4.39 -14.13
N ALA A 115 2.07 4.67 -13.28
CA ALA A 115 1.97 4.49 -11.84
C ALA A 115 0.81 5.29 -11.23
N LEU A 116 0.62 6.54 -11.66
CA LEU A 116 -0.49 7.39 -11.23
C LEU A 116 -1.84 6.84 -11.68
N ARG A 117 -1.95 6.33 -12.91
CA ARG A 117 -3.18 5.69 -13.40
C ARG A 117 -3.55 4.48 -12.55
N VAL A 118 -2.58 3.62 -12.24
CA VAL A 118 -2.78 2.46 -11.37
C VAL A 118 -3.24 2.89 -9.98
N LEU A 119 -2.61 3.92 -9.41
CA LEU A 119 -2.97 4.45 -8.10
C LEU A 119 -4.40 5.00 -8.09
N MET A 120 -4.77 5.81 -9.07
CA MET A 120 -6.11 6.38 -9.15
C MET A 120 -7.19 5.32 -9.40
N ALA A 121 -6.86 4.26 -10.15
CA ALA A 121 -7.77 3.14 -10.36
C ALA A 121 -8.14 2.41 -9.06
N GLN A 122 -7.21 2.31 -8.09
CA GLN A 122 -7.48 1.73 -6.77
C GLN A 122 -8.60 2.49 -6.03
N TYR A 123 -8.70 3.80 -6.24
CA TYR A 123 -9.70 4.67 -5.61
C TYR A 123 -10.86 5.00 -6.54
N ARG A 124 -11.03 4.26 -7.64
CA ARG A 124 -12.13 4.39 -8.61
C ARG A 124 -12.22 5.77 -9.26
N ALA A 125 -11.09 6.38 -9.55
CA ALA A 125 -10.98 7.68 -10.20
C ALA A 125 -10.23 7.60 -11.55
N PRO A 126 -10.70 6.80 -12.54
CA PRO A 126 -9.97 6.55 -13.79
C PRO A 126 -9.87 7.78 -14.70
N ASP A 127 -10.80 8.71 -14.60
CA ASP A 127 -10.92 9.88 -15.49
C ASP A 127 -10.20 11.13 -14.95
N PHE A 128 -9.31 10.95 -14.00
CA PHE A 128 -8.54 12.05 -13.45
C PHE A 128 -7.55 12.61 -14.51
N PRO A 129 -7.34 13.95 -14.59
CA PRO A 129 -6.44 14.55 -15.59
C PRO A 129 -4.95 14.35 -15.23
N TYR A 130 -4.43 13.17 -15.47
CA TYR A 130 -3.09 12.72 -15.09
C TYR A 130 -1.95 13.64 -15.54
N ALA A 131 -2.06 14.24 -16.73
CA ALA A 131 -1.05 15.16 -17.23
C ALA A 131 -0.91 16.41 -16.33
N LYS A 132 -2.04 16.92 -15.80
CA LYS A 132 -2.03 18.03 -14.86
C LYS A 132 -1.50 17.64 -13.49
N ALA A 133 -1.85 16.44 -13.02
CA ALA A 133 -1.34 15.92 -11.76
C ALA A 133 0.18 15.73 -11.78
N CYS A 134 0.73 15.21 -12.87
CA CYS A 134 2.18 15.09 -13.03
C CYS A 134 2.90 16.44 -13.03
N LEU A 135 2.31 17.46 -13.63
CA LEU A 135 2.87 18.82 -13.65
C LEU A 135 2.82 19.51 -12.28
N LEU A 136 1.76 19.29 -11.51
CA LEU A 136 1.64 19.81 -10.14
C LEU A 136 2.67 19.18 -9.19
N TYR A 137 2.92 17.87 -9.33
CA TYR A 137 3.93 17.18 -8.53
C TYR A 137 5.37 17.63 -8.83
N THR A 138 5.65 18.06 -10.04
CA THR A 138 6.98 18.59 -10.41
C THR A 138 7.16 20.06 -10.05
N SER A 139 6.08 20.84 -9.92
CA SER A 139 6.15 22.26 -9.52
C SER A 139 6.18 22.45 -8.01
N ASP A 140 5.45 21.65 -7.23
CA ASP A 140 5.43 21.74 -5.77
C ASP A 140 6.74 21.27 -5.13
N ALA A 141 7.56 20.49 -5.86
CA ALA A 141 8.91 20.13 -5.42
C ALA A 141 9.89 21.31 -5.40
N ALA A 142 9.55 22.44 -6.03
CA ALA A 142 10.38 23.64 -6.07
C ALA A 142 10.06 24.65 -4.95
N ASP A 143 8.90 24.54 -4.29
CA ASP A 143 8.42 25.51 -3.30
C ASP A 143 8.59 25.07 -1.83
N ASP A 144 9.05 23.85 -1.57
CA ASP A 144 9.44 23.41 -0.22
C ASP A 144 10.93 23.72 0.06
N LYS A 145 11.20 25.01 0.19
CA LYS A 145 12.48 25.51 0.75
C LYS A 145 12.27 26.08 2.13
#